data_cc21a5e35d4f83287bad67adbe825f55
#
_entry.id   cc21a5e35d4f83287bad67adbe825f55
#
_cell.length_a   1.000
_cell.length_b   1.000
_cell.length_c   1.000
_cell.angle_alpha   90.00
_cell.angle_beta   90.00
_cell.angle_gamma   90.00
#
_symmetry.space_group_name_H-M   'P 1'
#
loop_
_entity.id
_entity.type
_entity.pdbx_description
1 polymer ?
#
loop_
_entity_poly.entity_id
_entity_poly.type
_entity_poly.pdbx_seq_one_letter_code
_entity_poly.pdbx_strand_id
1 'polypeptide(L)'
;IVQFLKNPKKFTDMGARIPKGVLLVGQPGTGKTLLAKAVAGEAGVPFFSISGSDFVEMYVGVGASRVRDLFKEAKKSQPSIIFIDEIDAVGRHRGAGMGGGHDEREQTLNQLLVEMDGFGANDGVIVIAATNRPDILDPALLRPGRFDRQVTVGYPDVKGREEILQVHAKNKPLAPDVDLHQIAATTVGFTGADLENLLNEAALLAAKRKKLAITMDEIEEATMKVVVGSEKKSRKISEKDKKITAYHEAGHAISSYYLVNQDPVTHISIVPRGMAAGFTLYTPEKDNAHMLKSRMLDDIVSLLGGRVAEQIIFNDISTGASGDHFV
;
A
#
# COMPACT_ATOMS: atom_id res chain seq x y z
N ILE A 1 -0.32 -9.00 21.94
CA ILE A 1 -1.40 -8.07 22.33
C ILE A 1 -2.67 -8.84 22.65
N VAL A 2 -3.25 -9.61 21.71
CA VAL A 2 -4.50 -10.37 21.91
C VAL A 2 -4.46 -11.23 23.18
N GLN A 3 -3.44 -12.07 23.34
CA GLN A 3 -3.30 -12.93 24.51
C GLN A 3 -3.21 -12.15 25.83
N PHE A 4 -2.57 -10.99 25.80
CA PHE A 4 -2.49 -10.10 26.94
C PHE A 4 -3.86 -9.51 27.29
N LEU A 5 -4.57 -8.96 26.31
CA LEU A 5 -5.90 -8.36 26.54
C LEU A 5 -6.92 -9.41 27.05
N LYS A 6 -6.81 -10.66 26.56
CA LYS A 6 -7.64 -11.78 27.05
C LYS A 6 -7.28 -12.25 28.47
N ASN A 7 -6.00 -12.24 28.82
CA ASN A 7 -5.54 -12.74 30.14
C ASN A 7 -4.31 -11.95 30.64
N PRO A 8 -4.50 -10.74 31.15
CA PRO A 8 -3.39 -9.88 31.60
C PRO A 8 -2.61 -10.47 32.78
N LYS A 9 -3.27 -11.18 33.69
CA LYS A 9 -2.63 -11.74 34.89
C LYS A 9 -1.46 -12.70 34.56
N LYS A 10 -1.62 -13.52 33.53
CA LYS A 10 -0.57 -14.44 33.08
C LYS A 10 0.78 -13.74 32.77
N PHE A 11 0.73 -12.51 32.35
CA PHE A 11 1.92 -11.71 31.97
C PHE A 11 2.43 -10.89 33.16
N THR A 12 1.53 -10.31 33.95
CA THR A 12 1.90 -9.50 35.13
C THR A 12 2.51 -10.34 36.22
N ASP A 13 2.02 -11.58 36.46
CA ASP A 13 2.56 -12.51 37.43
C ASP A 13 4.00 -12.95 37.10
N MET A 14 4.37 -12.90 35.83
CA MET A 14 5.75 -13.13 35.35
C MET A 14 6.63 -11.88 35.37
N GLY A 15 6.11 -10.76 35.85
CA GLY A 15 6.83 -9.46 35.84
C GLY A 15 7.01 -8.83 34.47
N ALA A 16 6.29 -9.30 33.44
CA ALA A 16 6.40 -8.78 32.10
C ALA A 16 5.80 -7.36 32.00
N ARG A 17 6.55 -6.45 31.36
CA ARG A 17 6.03 -5.13 30.98
C ARG A 17 5.32 -5.24 29.64
N ILE A 18 4.10 -4.72 29.59
CA ILE A 18 3.28 -4.73 28.38
C ILE A 18 3.59 -3.48 27.57
N PRO A 19 3.72 -3.61 26.24
CA PRO A 19 3.87 -2.43 25.40
C PRO A 19 2.60 -1.59 25.47
N LYS A 20 2.76 -0.30 25.80
CA LYS A 20 1.65 0.66 25.83
C LYS A 20 1.21 1.07 24.43
N GLY A 21 2.17 1.11 23.50
CA GLY A 21 1.93 1.52 22.12
C GLY A 21 2.61 0.62 21.09
N VAL A 22 1.93 0.39 19.99
CA VAL A 22 2.41 -0.35 18.83
C VAL A 22 2.25 0.50 17.58
N LEU A 23 3.32 0.67 16.83
CA LEU A 23 3.30 1.38 15.56
C LEU A 23 3.26 0.38 14.40
N LEU A 24 2.20 0.42 13.60
CA LEU A 24 2.08 -0.30 12.34
C LEU A 24 2.68 0.54 11.22
N VAL A 25 3.69 0.02 10.56
CA VAL A 25 4.42 0.70 9.47
C VAL A 25 4.24 -0.08 8.18
N GLY A 26 3.96 0.59 7.07
CA GLY A 26 3.86 -0.08 5.76
C GLY A 26 3.25 0.80 4.70
N GLN A 27 3.31 0.35 3.46
CA GLN A 27 2.73 1.08 2.32
C GLN A 27 1.20 1.24 2.45
N PRO A 28 0.61 2.23 1.79
CA PRO A 28 -0.86 2.34 1.71
C PRO A 28 -1.48 1.04 1.19
N GLY A 29 -2.68 0.70 1.68
CA GLY A 29 -3.41 -0.47 1.19
C GLY A 29 -2.95 -1.84 1.71
N THR A 30 -1.89 -1.92 2.55
CA THR A 30 -1.37 -3.19 3.10
C THR A 30 -2.21 -3.78 4.23
N GLY A 31 -3.29 -3.12 4.66
CA GLY A 31 -4.22 -3.65 5.66
C GLY A 31 -3.90 -3.29 7.12
N LYS A 32 -3.12 -2.25 7.40
CA LYS A 32 -2.78 -1.80 8.77
C LYS A 32 -4.01 -1.56 9.64
N THR A 33 -4.97 -0.81 9.13
CA THR A 33 -6.24 -0.52 9.82
C THR A 33 -7.06 -1.78 10.05
N LEU A 34 -7.09 -2.70 9.07
CA LEU A 34 -7.78 -3.99 9.18
C LEU A 34 -7.14 -4.87 10.26
N LEU A 35 -5.79 -4.91 10.31
CA LEU A 35 -5.05 -5.64 11.33
C LEU A 35 -5.37 -5.13 12.74
N ALA A 36 -5.42 -3.79 12.93
CA ALA A 36 -5.77 -3.22 14.22
C ALA A 36 -7.21 -3.60 14.66
N LYS A 37 -8.18 -3.54 13.73
CA LYS A 37 -9.56 -3.98 13.97
C LYS A 37 -9.63 -5.49 14.28
N ALA A 38 -8.86 -6.32 13.56
CA ALA A 38 -8.81 -7.76 13.80
C ALA A 38 -8.25 -8.09 15.19
N VAL A 39 -7.22 -7.36 15.65
CA VAL A 39 -6.66 -7.51 17.01
C VAL A 39 -7.72 -7.20 18.08
N ALA A 40 -8.50 -6.13 17.90
CA ALA A 40 -9.56 -5.77 18.84
C ALA A 40 -10.71 -6.80 18.85
N GLY A 41 -11.16 -7.21 17.65
CA GLY A 41 -12.20 -8.22 17.50
C GLY A 41 -11.80 -9.58 18.09
N GLU A 42 -10.58 -10.04 17.84
CA GLU A 42 -10.03 -11.28 18.40
C GLU A 42 -9.86 -11.19 19.93
N ALA A 43 -9.49 -10.02 20.45
CA ALA A 43 -9.39 -9.80 21.88
C ALA A 43 -10.76 -9.61 22.58
N GLY A 44 -11.82 -9.29 21.82
CA GLY A 44 -13.14 -8.99 22.36
C GLY A 44 -13.22 -7.69 23.17
N VAL A 45 -12.42 -6.68 22.80
CA VAL A 45 -12.32 -5.42 23.53
C VAL A 45 -12.83 -4.23 22.71
N PRO A 46 -13.31 -3.15 23.36
CA PRO A 46 -13.68 -1.91 22.70
C PRO A 46 -12.56 -1.32 21.83
N PHE A 47 -12.94 -0.78 20.67
CA PHE A 47 -12.04 -0.22 19.68
C PHE A 47 -12.41 1.23 19.39
N PHE A 48 -11.55 2.16 19.79
CA PHE A 48 -11.70 3.58 19.55
C PHE A 48 -10.79 4.00 18.41
N SER A 49 -11.36 4.43 17.28
CA SER A 49 -10.60 4.78 16.07
C SER A 49 -10.74 6.25 15.75
N ILE A 50 -9.60 6.86 15.40
CA ILE A 50 -9.51 8.24 14.94
C ILE A 50 -8.42 8.35 13.87
N SER A 51 -8.56 9.32 12.95
CA SER A 51 -7.47 9.69 12.05
C SER A 51 -6.59 10.77 12.70
N GLY A 52 -5.27 10.69 12.46
CA GLY A 52 -4.36 11.77 12.87
C GLY A 52 -4.74 13.13 12.27
N SER A 53 -5.35 13.13 11.08
CA SER A 53 -5.87 14.34 10.45
C SER A 53 -7.03 14.99 11.23
N ASP A 54 -7.83 14.21 11.97
CA ASP A 54 -8.94 14.71 12.78
C ASP A 54 -8.48 15.53 13.99
N PHE A 55 -7.20 15.42 14.32
CA PHE A 55 -6.59 16.23 15.39
C PHE A 55 -6.05 17.58 14.88
N VAL A 56 -5.91 17.74 13.55
CA VAL A 56 -5.37 18.97 12.95
C VAL A 56 -6.51 19.89 12.62
N GLU A 57 -6.72 20.91 13.46
CA GLU A 57 -7.77 21.90 13.33
C GLU A 57 -7.18 23.31 13.14
N MET A 58 -8.01 24.25 12.69
CA MET A 58 -7.59 25.65 12.54
C MET A 58 -7.48 26.40 13.89
N TYR A 59 -8.14 25.88 14.93
CA TYR A 59 -8.19 26.53 16.24
C TYR A 59 -7.28 25.84 17.24
N VAL A 60 -6.36 26.60 17.83
CA VAL A 60 -5.39 26.12 18.81
C VAL A 60 -6.09 25.48 20.02
N GLY A 61 -5.66 24.28 20.39
CA GLY A 61 -6.13 23.53 21.54
C GLY A 61 -7.30 22.57 21.30
N VAL A 62 -7.96 22.61 20.14
CA VAL A 62 -9.05 21.68 19.80
C VAL A 62 -8.53 20.25 19.64
N GLY A 63 -7.43 20.06 18.91
CA GLY A 63 -6.80 18.76 18.75
C GLY A 63 -6.35 18.15 20.08
N ALA A 64 -5.71 18.94 20.92
CA ALA A 64 -5.31 18.49 22.26
C ALA A 64 -6.52 18.11 23.15
N SER A 65 -7.67 18.79 23.03
CA SER A 65 -8.89 18.41 23.74
C SER A 65 -9.43 17.06 23.23
N ARG A 66 -9.48 16.86 21.91
CA ARG A 66 -9.91 15.58 21.32
C ARG A 66 -9.04 14.41 21.77
N VAL A 67 -7.73 14.62 21.85
CA VAL A 67 -6.80 13.60 22.40
C VAL A 67 -7.23 13.24 23.84
N ARG A 68 -7.39 14.23 24.72
CA ARG A 68 -7.80 13.98 26.11
C ARG A 68 -9.13 13.24 26.21
N ASP A 69 -10.12 13.62 25.41
CA ASP A 69 -11.45 13.02 25.44
C ASP A 69 -11.40 11.56 24.97
N LEU A 70 -10.68 11.28 23.89
CA LEU A 70 -10.46 9.92 23.38
C LEU A 70 -9.83 9.01 24.44
N PHE A 71 -8.75 9.47 25.06
CA PHE A 71 -8.06 8.71 26.09
C PHE A 71 -8.91 8.53 27.36
N LYS A 72 -9.70 9.51 27.72
CA LYS A 72 -10.65 9.43 28.85
C LYS A 72 -11.74 8.39 28.60
N GLU A 73 -12.30 8.32 27.39
CA GLU A 73 -13.31 7.32 27.03
C GLU A 73 -12.71 5.91 27.00
N ALA A 74 -11.51 5.75 26.46
CA ALA A 74 -10.83 4.45 26.43
C ALA A 74 -10.52 3.96 27.86
N LYS A 75 -10.10 4.85 28.78
CA LYS A 75 -9.88 4.54 30.19
C LYS A 75 -11.14 4.06 30.93
N LYS A 76 -12.30 4.59 30.58
CA LYS A 76 -13.58 4.14 31.16
C LYS A 76 -13.99 2.73 30.72
N SER A 77 -13.51 2.31 29.53
CA SER A 77 -13.92 1.08 28.87
C SER A 77 -12.80 0.02 28.87
N GLN A 78 -11.97 -0.02 29.89
CA GLN A 78 -10.87 -0.96 30.02
C GLN A 78 -11.35 -2.41 30.19
N PRO A 79 -10.67 -3.42 29.55
CA PRO A 79 -9.56 -3.26 28.61
C PRO A 79 -10.02 -2.77 27.24
N SER A 80 -9.22 -1.91 26.58
CA SER A 80 -9.61 -1.28 25.30
C SER A 80 -8.41 -1.02 24.38
N ILE A 81 -8.68 -0.77 23.10
CA ILE A 81 -7.68 -0.36 22.11
C ILE A 81 -8.05 1.03 21.57
N ILE A 82 -7.06 1.92 21.56
CA ILE A 82 -7.10 3.18 20.81
C ILE A 82 -6.34 2.95 19.51
N PHE A 83 -6.95 3.25 18.37
CA PHE A 83 -6.31 3.21 17.06
C PHE A 83 -6.22 4.61 16.47
N ILE A 84 -4.99 5.02 16.11
CA ILE A 84 -4.72 6.31 15.47
C ILE A 84 -4.17 6.04 14.07
N ASP A 85 -4.99 6.24 13.05
CA ASP A 85 -4.54 6.13 11.67
C ASP A 85 -3.81 7.40 11.24
N GLU A 86 -2.90 7.29 10.28
CA GLU A 86 -2.14 8.44 9.76
C GLU A 86 -1.50 9.30 10.86
N ILE A 87 -0.86 8.65 11.83
CA ILE A 87 -0.24 9.34 12.98
C ILE A 87 0.77 10.42 12.55
N ASP A 88 1.34 10.31 11.37
CA ASP A 88 2.25 11.28 10.77
C ASP A 88 1.60 12.65 10.47
N ALA A 89 0.26 12.75 10.45
CA ALA A 89 -0.43 14.03 10.35
C ALA A 89 -0.13 14.96 11.56
N VAL A 90 -0.01 14.39 12.76
CA VAL A 90 0.32 15.12 14.01
C VAL A 90 1.73 14.86 14.49
N GLY A 91 2.28 13.68 14.19
CA GLY A 91 3.54 13.19 14.73
C GLY A 91 4.79 13.58 13.94
N ARG A 92 4.74 14.56 13.04
CA ARG A 92 5.89 15.01 12.26
C ARG A 92 6.97 15.62 13.13
N HIS A 93 8.22 15.41 12.71
CA HIS A 93 9.41 16.04 13.27
C HIS A 93 9.26 17.58 13.29
N ARG A 94 9.70 18.21 14.38
CA ARG A 94 9.73 19.67 14.56
C ARG A 94 10.66 20.28 13.51
N GLY A 95 10.11 20.89 12.49
CA GLY A 95 10.85 21.59 11.43
C GLY A 95 10.70 23.09 11.55
N ALA A 96 11.73 23.84 11.15
CA ALA A 96 11.73 25.29 11.09
C ALA A 96 10.78 25.79 9.98
N GLY A 97 9.47 25.84 10.26
CA GLY A 97 8.45 26.39 9.37
C GLY A 97 7.76 27.57 10.05
N MET A 98 7.80 28.75 9.42
CA MET A 98 7.08 29.95 9.85
C MET A 98 5.61 29.84 9.45
N GLY A 99 4.70 29.53 10.41
CA GLY A 99 3.25 29.57 10.16
C GLY A 99 2.42 28.99 11.31
N GLY A 100 1.28 29.62 11.64
CA GLY A 100 0.43 29.34 12.80
C GLY A 100 -0.23 27.94 12.88
N GLY A 101 -0.13 27.09 11.85
CA GLY A 101 -0.56 25.70 11.90
C GLY A 101 0.45 24.74 12.54
N HIS A 102 1.65 25.20 12.87
CA HIS A 102 2.67 24.40 13.57
C HIS A 102 2.42 24.31 15.07
N ASP A 103 1.97 25.39 15.69
CA ASP A 103 1.75 25.48 17.14
C ASP A 103 0.65 24.52 17.60
N GLU A 104 -0.41 24.37 16.80
CA GLU A 104 -1.51 23.47 17.12
C GLU A 104 -1.10 21.99 17.03
N ARG A 105 -0.38 21.63 15.96
CA ARG A 105 0.13 20.25 15.80
C ARG A 105 1.10 19.88 16.91
N GLU A 106 2.00 20.79 17.28
CA GLU A 106 2.95 20.56 18.37
C GLU A 106 2.24 20.44 19.71
N GLN A 107 1.22 21.24 19.97
CA GLN A 107 0.41 21.15 21.19
C GLN A 107 -0.36 19.80 21.24
N THR A 108 -0.91 19.36 20.12
CA THR A 108 -1.62 18.09 20.00
C THR A 108 -0.67 16.90 20.18
N LEU A 109 0.51 16.95 19.56
CA LEU A 109 1.55 15.94 19.76
C LEU A 109 1.98 15.87 21.23
N ASN A 110 2.25 17.02 21.85
CA ASN A 110 2.65 17.07 23.26
C ASN A 110 1.54 16.47 24.15
N GLN A 111 0.27 16.76 23.88
CA GLN A 111 -0.84 16.19 24.62
C GLN A 111 -0.91 14.66 24.44
N LEU A 112 -0.72 14.16 23.22
CA LEU A 112 -0.66 12.72 22.95
C LEU A 112 0.46 12.05 23.77
N LEU A 113 1.65 12.65 23.80
CA LEU A 113 2.77 12.14 24.58
C LEU A 113 2.46 12.13 26.08
N VAL A 114 1.82 13.18 26.60
CA VAL A 114 1.38 13.27 28.01
C VAL A 114 0.37 12.17 28.34
N GLU A 115 -0.62 11.95 27.48
CA GLU A 115 -1.62 10.90 27.72
C GLU A 115 -1.00 9.50 27.69
N MET A 116 -0.07 9.23 26.75
CA MET A 116 0.64 7.95 26.70
C MET A 116 1.54 7.73 27.92
N ASP A 117 2.24 8.77 28.39
CA ASP A 117 3.08 8.68 29.59
C ASP A 117 2.21 8.50 30.85
N GLY A 118 1.01 9.07 30.87
CA GLY A 118 0.05 9.01 31.96
C GLY A 118 -0.65 7.64 32.16
N PHE A 119 -0.40 6.65 31.29
CA PHE A 119 -0.87 5.29 31.52
C PHE A 119 0.05 4.56 32.48
N GLY A 120 -0.52 3.89 33.47
CA GLY A 120 0.16 2.86 34.25
C GLY A 120 0.49 1.62 33.39
N ALA A 121 1.48 0.85 33.82
CA ALA A 121 1.88 -0.36 33.10
C ALA A 121 0.76 -1.42 32.99
N ASN A 122 -0.33 -1.28 33.73
CA ASN A 122 -1.42 -2.24 33.86
C ASN A 122 -2.81 -1.66 33.59
N ASP A 123 -2.91 -0.46 33.00
CA ASP A 123 -4.19 0.21 32.78
C ASP A 123 -5.07 -0.43 31.69
N GLY A 124 -4.62 -1.54 31.07
CA GLY A 124 -5.42 -2.31 30.11
C GLY A 124 -5.76 -1.57 28.80
N VAL A 125 -5.22 -0.37 28.58
CA VAL A 125 -5.38 0.38 27.33
C VAL A 125 -4.12 0.24 26.49
N ILE A 126 -4.30 -0.19 25.22
CA ILE A 126 -3.21 -0.28 24.25
C ILE A 126 -3.47 0.70 23.11
N VAL A 127 -2.47 1.51 22.79
CA VAL A 127 -2.53 2.44 21.67
C VAL A 127 -1.87 1.77 20.45
N ILE A 128 -2.59 1.63 19.37
CA ILE A 128 -2.06 1.18 18.07
C ILE A 128 -2.08 2.38 17.15
N ALA A 129 -0.95 2.75 16.56
CA ALA A 129 -0.91 3.78 15.53
C ALA A 129 -0.48 3.20 14.19
N ALA A 130 -0.89 3.81 13.09
CA ALA A 130 -0.48 3.43 11.74
C ALA A 130 0.13 4.61 11.00
N THR A 131 1.17 4.34 10.20
CA THR A 131 1.78 5.33 9.31
C THR A 131 2.34 4.67 8.05
N ASN A 132 2.33 5.42 6.96
CA ASN A 132 3.02 5.07 5.72
C ASN A 132 4.44 5.68 5.69
N ARG A 133 4.74 6.62 6.59
CA ARG A 133 5.97 7.42 6.60
C ARG A 133 6.61 7.47 7.99
N PRO A 134 7.25 6.38 8.42
CA PRO A 134 7.94 6.34 9.71
C PRO A 134 9.14 7.29 9.78
N ASP A 135 9.70 7.65 8.60
CA ASP A 135 10.86 8.53 8.43
C ASP A 135 10.63 9.97 8.94
N ILE A 136 9.37 10.43 8.92
CA ILE A 136 9.03 11.81 9.32
C ILE A 136 8.53 11.94 10.75
N LEU A 137 8.39 10.83 11.48
CA LEU A 137 7.87 10.86 12.85
C LEU A 137 8.87 11.46 13.85
N ASP A 138 8.35 12.23 14.80
CA ASP A 138 9.14 12.76 15.91
C ASP A 138 9.69 11.59 16.74
N PRO A 139 11.02 11.53 16.98
CA PRO A 139 11.65 10.48 17.77
C PRO A 139 11.07 10.34 19.19
N ALA A 140 10.44 11.40 19.73
CA ALA A 140 9.78 11.33 21.02
C ALA A 140 8.62 10.33 21.06
N LEU A 141 7.93 10.08 19.94
CA LEU A 141 6.90 9.06 19.82
C LEU A 141 7.45 7.63 19.96
N LEU A 142 8.69 7.42 19.52
CA LEU A 142 9.32 6.09 19.44
C LEU A 142 10.10 5.71 20.71
N ARG A 143 10.06 6.55 21.76
CA ARG A 143 10.73 6.28 23.03
C ARG A 143 10.06 5.13 23.79
N PRO A 144 10.84 4.39 24.61
CA PRO A 144 10.30 3.37 25.50
C PRO A 144 9.14 3.89 26.36
N GLY A 145 8.06 3.11 26.44
CA GLY A 145 6.82 3.49 27.14
C GLY A 145 5.80 4.25 26.28
N ARG A 146 6.10 4.47 24.99
CA ARG A 146 5.21 5.05 23.97
C ARG A 146 5.04 4.02 22.84
N PHE A 147 5.34 4.38 21.59
CA PHE A 147 5.36 3.41 20.48
C PHE A 147 6.70 2.66 20.42
N ASP A 148 6.96 1.88 21.44
CA ASP A 148 8.22 1.14 21.60
C ASP A 148 8.27 -0.16 20.79
N ARG A 149 7.15 -0.57 20.21
CA ARG A 149 7.09 -1.70 19.27
C ARG A 149 6.65 -1.22 17.90
N GLN A 150 7.47 -1.57 16.91
CA GLN A 150 7.15 -1.35 15.50
C GLN A 150 6.87 -2.70 14.84
N VAL A 151 5.80 -2.74 14.05
CA VAL A 151 5.40 -3.91 13.26
C VAL A 151 5.29 -3.47 11.81
N THR A 152 6.15 -4.00 10.96
CA THR A 152 6.08 -3.73 9.53
C THR A 152 5.02 -4.61 8.90
N VAL A 153 4.06 -3.99 8.22
CA VAL A 153 3.04 -4.65 7.41
C VAL A 153 3.47 -4.51 5.96
N GLY A 154 4.11 -5.55 5.44
CA GLY A 154 4.64 -5.59 4.07
C GLY A 154 3.60 -5.93 3.02
N TYR A 155 4.07 -6.04 1.78
CA TYR A 155 3.26 -6.60 0.70
C TYR A 155 2.94 -8.07 0.98
N PRO A 156 1.75 -8.56 0.61
CA PRO A 156 1.42 -9.97 0.74
C PRO A 156 2.22 -10.81 -0.24
N ASP A 157 2.67 -11.98 0.20
CA ASP A 157 3.23 -13.01 -0.67
C ASP A 157 2.13 -13.67 -1.54
N VAL A 158 2.49 -14.59 -2.43
CA VAL A 158 1.54 -15.26 -3.34
C VAL A 158 0.37 -15.87 -2.57
N LYS A 159 0.65 -16.55 -1.44
CA LYS A 159 -0.38 -17.17 -0.62
C LYS A 159 -1.28 -16.12 0.04
N GLY A 160 -0.69 -15.06 0.58
CA GLY A 160 -1.44 -13.94 1.16
C GLY A 160 -2.32 -13.24 0.12
N ARG A 161 -1.82 -13.06 -1.12
CA ARG A 161 -2.61 -12.49 -2.21
C ARG A 161 -3.81 -13.37 -2.57
N GLU A 162 -3.60 -14.70 -2.66
CA GLU A 162 -4.67 -15.65 -2.91
C GLU A 162 -5.74 -15.61 -1.80
N GLU A 163 -5.33 -15.63 -0.53
CA GLU A 163 -6.25 -15.53 0.61
C GLU A 163 -7.05 -14.21 0.60
N ILE A 164 -6.40 -13.08 0.25
CA ILE A 164 -7.07 -11.78 0.09
C ILE A 164 -8.07 -11.83 -1.06
N LEU A 165 -7.69 -12.36 -2.21
CA LEU A 165 -8.59 -12.54 -3.35
C LEU A 165 -9.80 -13.40 -2.98
N GLN A 166 -9.61 -14.50 -2.25
CA GLN A 166 -10.71 -15.36 -1.76
C GLN A 166 -11.69 -14.59 -0.88
N VAL A 167 -11.19 -13.70 -0.01
CA VAL A 167 -12.04 -12.85 0.85
C VAL A 167 -12.89 -11.91 0.01
N HIS A 168 -12.29 -11.20 -0.95
CA HIS A 168 -12.99 -10.23 -1.78
C HIS A 168 -13.84 -10.86 -2.90
N ALA A 169 -13.64 -12.14 -3.21
CA ALA A 169 -14.42 -12.92 -4.16
C ALA A 169 -15.75 -13.42 -3.60
N LYS A 170 -15.90 -13.53 -2.27
CA LYS A 170 -17.08 -14.18 -1.62
C LYS A 170 -18.44 -13.70 -2.11
N ASN A 171 -18.55 -12.42 -2.46
CA ASN A 171 -19.81 -11.80 -2.89
C ASN A 171 -19.83 -11.46 -4.39
N LYS A 172 -18.95 -12.07 -5.16
CA LYS A 172 -18.86 -11.83 -6.61
C LYS A 172 -19.12 -13.12 -7.39
N PRO A 173 -19.96 -13.09 -8.44
CA PRO A 173 -20.20 -14.25 -9.29
C PRO A 173 -18.97 -14.48 -10.18
N LEU A 174 -18.11 -15.40 -9.80
CA LEU A 174 -16.97 -15.82 -10.61
C LEU A 174 -17.37 -16.97 -11.52
N ALA A 175 -16.90 -16.96 -12.74
CA ALA A 175 -17.08 -18.06 -13.69
C ALA A 175 -16.09 -19.20 -13.36
N PRO A 176 -16.34 -20.44 -13.83
CA PRO A 176 -15.50 -21.59 -13.52
C PRO A 176 -14.06 -21.55 -14.07
N ASP A 177 -13.80 -20.65 -15.03
CA ASP A 177 -12.47 -20.42 -15.61
C ASP A 177 -11.56 -19.52 -14.76
N VAL A 178 -12.10 -18.90 -13.70
CA VAL A 178 -11.34 -17.98 -12.83
C VAL A 178 -10.49 -18.78 -11.84
N ASP A 179 -9.18 -18.67 -11.98
CA ASP A 179 -8.20 -19.25 -11.06
C ASP A 179 -7.57 -18.17 -10.19
N LEU A 180 -7.98 -18.10 -8.90
CA LEU A 180 -7.47 -17.11 -7.94
C LEU A 180 -5.98 -17.30 -7.63
N HIS A 181 -5.47 -18.54 -7.73
CA HIS A 181 -4.05 -18.81 -7.54
C HIS A 181 -3.23 -18.21 -8.70
N GLN A 182 -3.68 -18.40 -9.94
CA GLN A 182 -3.04 -17.79 -11.12
C GLN A 182 -3.04 -16.25 -11.02
N ILE A 183 -4.17 -15.65 -10.61
CA ILE A 183 -4.27 -14.20 -10.39
C ILE A 183 -3.27 -13.75 -9.31
N ALA A 184 -3.18 -14.47 -8.18
CA ALA A 184 -2.24 -14.17 -7.13
C ALA A 184 -0.78 -14.26 -7.60
N ALA A 185 -0.45 -15.24 -8.44
CA ALA A 185 0.89 -15.40 -9.01
C ALA A 185 1.27 -14.22 -9.94
N THR A 186 0.32 -13.70 -10.71
CA THR A 186 0.56 -12.62 -11.70
C THR A 186 0.44 -11.21 -11.13
N THR A 187 0.01 -11.04 -9.88
CA THR A 187 -0.19 -9.73 -9.22
C THR A 187 0.89 -9.44 -8.18
N VAL A 188 2.16 -9.72 -8.50
CA VAL A 188 3.31 -9.41 -7.65
C VAL A 188 3.34 -7.90 -7.37
N GLY A 189 3.59 -7.53 -6.10
CA GLY A 189 3.62 -6.13 -5.67
C GLY A 189 2.24 -5.48 -5.42
N PHE A 190 1.14 -6.19 -5.63
CA PHE A 190 -0.18 -5.68 -5.29
C PHE A 190 -0.41 -5.73 -3.78
N THR A 191 -0.99 -4.65 -3.26
CA THR A 191 -1.51 -4.58 -1.90
C THR A 191 -2.90 -5.22 -1.79
N GLY A 192 -3.39 -5.38 -0.57
CA GLY A 192 -4.77 -5.84 -0.36
C GLY A 192 -5.82 -4.92 -1.02
N ALA A 193 -5.58 -3.61 -1.00
CA ALA A 193 -6.47 -2.64 -1.65
C ALA A 193 -6.41 -2.74 -3.18
N ASP A 194 -5.24 -3.02 -3.76
CA ASP A 194 -5.12 -3.21 -5.22
C ASP A 194 -5.87 -4.46 -5.67
N LEU A 195 -5.78 -5.56 -4.89
CA LEU A 195 -6.49 -6.81 -5.17
C LEU A 195 -8.02 -6.66 -5.03
N GLU A 196 -8.48 -5.89 -4.04
CA GLU A 196 -9.89 -5.54 -3.91
C GLU A 196 -10.37 -4.74 -5.12
N ASN A 197 -9.61 -3.70 -5.49
CA ASN A 197 -9.90 -2.86 -6.64
C ASN A 197 -9.89 -3.65 -7.95
N LEU A 198 -8.95 -4.57 -8.12
CA LEU A 198 -8.89 -5.47 -9.28
C LEU A 198 -10.19 -6.25 -9.47
N LEU A 199 -10.66 -6.93 -8.42
CA LEU A 199 -11.90 -7.70 -8.49
C LEU A 199 -13.14 -6.81 -8.65
N ASN A 200 -13.12 -5.60 -8.12
CA ASN A 200 -14.18 -4.63 -8.31
C ASN A 200 -14.23 -4.13 -9.76
N GLU A 201 -13.06 -3.78 -10.34
CA GLU A 201 -12.98 -3.36 -11.74
C GLU A 201 -13.40 -4.48 -12.71
N ALA A 202 -13.02 -5.72 -12.42
CA ALA A 202 -13.46 -6.89 -13.20
C ALA A 202 -14.99 -7.05 -13.14
N ALA A 203 -15.60 -6.86 -11.96
CA ALA A 203 -17.05 -6.90 -11.81
C ALA A 203 -17.75 -5.78 -12.60
N LEU A 204 -17.20 -4.56 -12.58
CA LEU A 204 -17.72 -3.44 -13.37
C LEU A 204 -17.62 -3.70 -14.88
N LEU A 205 -16.54 -4.32 -15.34
CA LEU A 205 -16.35 -4.70 -16.74
C LEU A 205 -17.35 -5.79 -17.16
N ALA A 206 -17.53 -6.83 -16.35
CA ALA A 206 -18.52 -7.89 -16.60
C ALA A 206 -19.94 -7.32 -16.71
N ALA A 207 -20.31 -6.45 -15.76
CA ALA A 207 -21.62 -5.78 -15.78
C ALA A 207 -21.80 -4.90 -17.04
N LYS A 208 -20.80 -4.12 -17.43
CA LYS A 208 -20.82 -3.32 -18.65
C LYS A 208 -20.95 -4.17 -19.92
N ARG A 209 -20.39 -5.36 -19.93
CA ARG A 209 -20.50 -6.35 -21.01
C ARG A 209 -21.78 -7.19 -20.93
N LYS A 210 -22.64 -6.91 -19.93
CA LYS A 210 -23.89 -7.67 -19.68
C LYS A 210 -23.63 -9.16 -19.42
N LYS A 211 -22.50 -9.54 -18.87
CA LYS A 211 -22.19 -10.91 -18.45
C LYS A 211 -22.82 -11.19 -17.08
N LEU A 212 -23.20 -12.44 -16.82
CA LEU A 212 -23.77 -12.89 -15.54
C LEU A 212 -22.70 -13.27 -14.51
N ALA A 213 -21.47 -13.50 -14.96
CA ALA A 213 -20.33 -13.86 -14.13
C ALA A 213 -19.06 -13.19 -14.66
N ILE A 214 -18.10 -13.00 -13.76
CA ILE A 214 -16.77 -12.47 -14.07
C ILE A 214 -15.93 -13.62 -14.61
N THR A 215 -15.39 -13.49 -15.82
CA THR A 215 -14.49 -14.47 -16.43
C THR A 215 -13.05 -14.01 -16.31
N MET A 216 -12.11 -14.88 -16.68
CA MET A 216 -10.69 -14.54 -16.66
C MET A 216 -10.36 -13.34 -17.58
N ASP A 217 -11.07 -13.16 -18.71
CA ASP A 217 -10.92 -11.99 -19.60
C ASP A 217 -11.15 -10.66 -18.88
N GLU A 218 -12.19 -10.58 -18.03
CA GLU A 218 -12.45 -9.35 -17.27
C GLU A 218 -11.39 -9.12 -16.21
N ILE A 219 -10.85 -10.17 -15.62
CA ILE A 219 -9.75 -10.08 -14.63
C ILE A 219 -8.49 -9.56 -15.31
N GLU A 220 -8.12 -10.10 -16.46
CA GLU A 220 -6.92 -9.67 -17.21
C GLU A 220 -7.03 -8.19 -17.65
N GLU A 221 -8.19 -7.80 -18.21
CA GLU A 221 -8.42 -6.40 -18.60
C GLU A 221 -8.44 -5.46 -17.39
N ALA A 222 -9.00 -5.89 -16.25
CA ALA A 222 -8.98 -5.13 -15.01
C ALA A 222 -7.56 -4.99 -14.46
N THR A 223 -6.74 -6.05 -14.53
CA THR A 223 -5.32 -6.00 -14.16
C THR A 223 -4.59 -4.95 -14.98
N MET A 224 -4.77 -4.97 -16.31
CA MET A 224 -4.18 -3.96 -17.19
C MET A 224 -4.65 -2.55 -16.83
N LYS A 225 -5.93 -2.38 -16.47
CA LYS A 225 -6.47 -1.08 -16.07
C LYS A 225 -5.88 -0.59 -14.74
N VAL A 226 -5.65 -1.46 -13.78
CA VAL A 226 -5.06 -1.12 -12.47
C VAL A 226 -3.58 -0.78 -12.63
N VAL A 227 -2.82 -1.54 -13.42
CA VAL A 227 -1.37 -1.37 -13.59
C VAL A 227 -1.04 -0.19 -14.50
N VAL A 228 -1.64 -0.14 -15.70
CA VAL A 228 -1.26 0.80 -16.77
C VAL A 228 -2.26 1.93 -16.91
N GLY A 229 -3.47 1.76 -16.40
CA GLY A 229 -4.56 2.74 -16.52
C GLY A 229 -5.57 2.40 -17.62
N SER A 230 -6.59 3.25 -17.72
CA SER A 230 -7.68 3.07 -18.67
C SER A 230 -7.24 3.33 -20.12
N GLU A 231 -7.77 2.55 -21.06
CA GLU A 231 -7.57 2.75 -22.49
C GLU A 231 -8.10 4.10 -22.97
N LYS A 232 -7.31 4.83 -23.76
CA LYS A 232 -7.68 6.13 -24.34
C LYS A 232 -8.27 5.98 -25.74
N LYS A 233 -9.53 5.57 -25.83
CA LYS A 233 -10.24 5.30 -27.10
C LYS A 233 -10.42 6.53 -28.00
N SER A 234 -10.38 7.75 -27.44
CA SER A 234 -10.58 8.99 -28.20
C SER A 234 -9.31 9.56 -28.84
N ARG A 235 -8.12 9.05 -28.46
CA ARG A 235 -6.85 9.55 -28.98
C ARG A 235 -6.59 8.98 -30.37
N LYS A 236 -6.69 9.83 -31.42
CA LYS A 236 -6.25 9.48 -32.76
C LYS A 236 -4.72 9.55 -32.81
N ILE A 237 -4.08 8.40 -33.00
CA ILE A 237 -2.62 8.30 -33.14
C ILE A 237 -2.31 8.26 -34.64
N SER A 238 -1.28 9.00 -35.07
CA SER A 238 -0.82 8.94 -36.47
C SER A 238 -0.19 7.56 -36.76
N GLU A 239 -0.22 7.11 -38.01
CA GLU A 239 0.44 5.89 -38.43
C GLU A 239 1.96 5.93 -38.17
N LYS A 240 2.56 7.12 -38.25
CA LYS A 240 3.97 7.31 -37.88
C LYS A 240 4.20 7.04 -36.39
N ASP A 241 3.39 7.62 -35.53
CA ASP A 241 3.53 7.42 -34.07
C ASP A 241 3.26 5.96 -33.66
N LYS A 242 2.25 5.32 -34.26
CA LYS A 242 2.01 3.88 -34.03
C LYS A 242 3.23 3.04 -34.38
N LYS A 243 3.87 3.37 -35.52
CA LYS A 243 5.06 2.66 -35.97
C LYS A 243 6.23 2.86 -35.00
N ILE A 244 6.44 4.10 -34.55
CA ILE A 244 7.48 4.41 -33.55
C ILE A 244 7.22 3.63 -32.28
N THR A 245 6.01 3.71 -31.69
CA THR A 245 5.64 2.98 -30.50
C THR A 245 5.82 1.45 -30.66
N ALA A 246 5.41 0.89 -31.80
CA ALA A 246 5.54 -0.54 -32.03
C ALA A 246 6.99 -1.03 -32.01
N TYR A 247 7.91 -0.30 -32.65
CA TYR A 247 9.33 -0.66 -32.63
C TYR A 247 9.95 -0.41 -31.25
N HIS A 248 9.52 0.65 -30.55
CA HIS A 248 9.96 0.95 -29.20
C HIS A 248 9.61 -0.21 -28.23
N GLU A 249 8.34 -0.60 -28.16
CA GLU A 249 7.88 -1.69 -27.28
C GLU A 249 8.48 -3.06 -27.70
N ALA A 250 8.63 -3.29 -29.00
CA ALA A 250 9.33 -4.49 -29.49
C ALA A 250 10.80 -4.51 -29.07
N GLY A 251 11.45 -3.33 -29.01
CA GLY A 251 12.82 -3.20 -28.52
C GLY A 251 12.97 -3.66 -27.07
N HIS A 252 12.07 -3.23 -26.19
CA HIS A 252 12.02 -3.70 -24.82
C HIS A 252 11.80 -5.21 -24.73
N ALA A 253 10.83 -5.73 -25.47
CA ALA A 253 10.50 -7.14 -25.44
C ALA A 253 11.63 -8.03 -25.94
N ILE A 254 12.28 -7.64 -27.04
CA ILE A 254 13.39 -8.42 -27.63
C ILE A 254 14.62 -8.38 -26.71
N SER A 255 15.00 -7.22 -26.20
CA SER A 255 16.13 -7.12 -25.29
C SER A 255 15.91 -7.98 -24.05
N SER A 256 14.74 -7.92 -23.44
CA SER A 256 14.39 -8.73 -22.26
C SER A 256 14.39 -10.22 -22.55
N TYR A 257 13.95 -10.65 -23.71
CA TYR A 257 13.93 -12.07 -24.09
C TYR A 257 15.32 -12.71 -24.11
N TYR A 258 16.36 -11.95 -24.47
CA TYR A 258 17.73 -12.43 -24.51
C TYR A 258 18.51 -12.23 -23.20
N LEU A 259 17.94 -11.55 -22.21
CA LEU A 259 18.57 -11.31 -20.91
C LEU A 259 18.19 -12.42 -19.92
N VAL A 260 19.20 -12.97 -19.25
CA VAL A 260 19.03 -14.19 -18.42
C VAL A 260 18.27 -13.90 -17.12
N ASN A 261 18.41 -12.68 -16.56
CA ASN A 261 17.81 -12.34 -15.27
C ASN A 261 16.53 -11.51 -15.43
N GLN A 262 16.02 -11.33 -16.65
CA GLN A 262 14.76 -10.60 -16.87
C GLN A 262 13.53 -11.47 -16.59
N ASP A 263 12.47 -10.81 -16.12
CA ASP A 263 11.17 -11.45 -16.03
C ASP A 263 10.56 -11.64 -17.43
N PRO A 264 9.76 -12.68 -17.62
CA PRO A 264 9.13 -12.91 -18.92
C PRO A 264 8.19 -11.78 -19.30
N VAL A 265 8.26 -11.38 -20.57
CA VAL A 265 7.30 -10.44 -21.17
C VAL A 265 5.97 -11.16 -21.34
N THR A 266 4.93 -10.66 -20.69
CA THR A 266 3.58 -11.26 -20.73
C THR A 266 2.63 -10.48 -21.63
N HIS A 267 2.87 -9.19 -21.84
CA HIS A 267 2.01 -8.38 -22.68
C HIS A 267 2.77 -7.24 -23.34
N ILE A 268 2.49 -7.02 -24.64
CA ILE A 268 2.99 -5.87 -25.41
C ILE A 268 1.79 -5.19 -26.06
N SER A 269 1.70 -3.88 -25.94
CA SER A 269 0.59 -3.13 -26.54
C SER A 269 1.02 -1.77 -27.05
N ILE A 270 0.50 -1.42 -28.21
CA ILE A 270 0.61 -0.05 -28.80
C ILE A 270 -0.65 0.77 -28.57
N VAL A 271 -1.59 0.24 -27.78
CA VAL A 271 -2.82 0.94 -27.42
C VAL A 271 -2.53 1.84 -26.23
N PRO A 272 -2.75 3.18 -26.35
CA PRO A 272 -2.43 4.09 -25.27
C PRO A 272 -3.34 3.87 -24.07
N ARG A 273 -2.69 3.76 -22.90
CA ARG A 273 -3.36 3.65 -21.60
C ARG A 273 -2.75 4.65 -20.62
N GLY A 274 -3.58 5.25 -19.76
CA GLY A 274 -3.09 6.19 -18.76
C GLY A 274 -2.22 7.29 -19.38
N MET A 275 -0.95 7.37 -19.00
CA MET A 275 0.04 8.29 -19.59
C MET A 275 0.91 7.64 -20.68
N ALA A 276 0.89 6.31 -20.80
CA ALA A 276 1.71 5.58 -21.76
C ALA A 276 1.11 5.61 -23.17
N ALA A 277 1.98 5.72 -24.19
CA ALA A 277 1.63 5.61 -25.59
C ALA A 277 1.53 4.14 -26.06
N GLY A 278 2.36 3.28 -25.49
CA GLY A 278 2.38 1.83 -25.53
C GLY A 278 2.94 1.33 -24.21
N PHE A 279 3.06 0.02 -24.03
CA PHE A 279 3.70 -0.57 -22.88
C PHE A 279 4.11 -2.02 -23.14
N THR A 280 5.19 -2.42 -22.48
CA THR A 280 5.64 -3.81 -22.38
C THR A 280 5.54 -4.21 -20.91
N LEU A 281 4.74 -5.24 -20.61
CA LEU A 281 4.52 -5.71 -19.24
C LEU A 281 5.35 -6.96 -18.97
N TYR A 282 6.03 -6.92 -17.84
CA TYR A 282 6.79 -8.04 -17.28
C TYR A 282 6.03 -8.60 -16.09
N THR A 283 6.01 -9.91 -15.96
CA THR A 283 5.40 -10.55 -14.78
C THR A 283 6.47 -11.37 -14.07
N PRO A 284 6.88 -10.98 -12.86
CA PRO A 284 7.83 -11.75 -12.07
C PRO A 284 7.32 -13.18 -11.84
N GLU A 285 8.17 -14.16 -12.05
CA GLU A 285 7.84 -15.56 -11.74
C GLU A 285 7.89 -15.86 -10.25
N LYS A 286 8.62 -15.05 -9.48
CA LYS A 286 8.85 -15.25 -8.03
C LYS A 286 8.91 -13.92 -7.30
N ASP A 287 8.44 -13.92 -6.07
CA ASP A 287 8.63 -12.80 -5.14
C ASP A 287 10.07 -12.83 -4.61
N ASN A 288 11.00 -12.16 -5.27
CA ASN A 288 12.40 -12.11 -4.89
C ASN A 288 12.63 -11.07 -3.78
N ALA A 289 13.23 -11.48 -2.65
CA ALA A 289 13.56 -10.59 -1.54
C ALA A 289 14.78 -9.68 -1.82
N HIS A 290 15.64 -10.07 -2.77
CA HIS A 290 16.87 -9.36 -3.09
C HIS A 290 17.05 -9.17 -4.59
N MET A 291 17.49 -7.98 -4.98
CA MET A 291 17.89 -7.67 -6.35
C MET A 291 19.41 -7.75 -6.48
N LEU A 292 19.90 -8.61 -7.36
CA LEU A 292 21.33 -8.78 -7.64
C LEU A 292 21.82 -7.71 -8.63
N LYS A 293 23.12 -7.39 -8.57
CA LYS A 293 23.74 -6.46 -9.53
C LYS A 293 23.54 -6.89 -10.99
N SER A 294 23.61 -8.20 -11.27
CA SER A 294 23.35 -8.74 -12.61
C SER A 294 21.92 -8.42 -13.10
N ARG A 295 20.93 -8.55 -12.21
CA ARG A 295 19.54 -8.18 -12.51
C ARG A 295 19.41 -6.67 -12.80
N MET A 296 20.01 -5.82 -11.97
CA MET A 296 19.96 -4.36 -12.19
C MET A 296 20.59 -3.95 -13.53
N LEU A 297 21.68 -4.63 -13.95
CA LEU A 297 22.29 -4.40 -15.25
C LEU A 297 21.37 -4.84 -16.41
N ASP A 298 20.73 -5.99 -16.28
CA ASP A 298 19.78 -6.47 -17.25
C ASP A 298 18.54 -5.57 -17.34
N ASP A 299 18.07 -5.03 -16.21
CA ASP A 299 16.97 -4.04 -16.17
C ASP A 299 17.35 -2.78 -16.96
N ILE A 300 18.57 -2.24 -16.77
CA ILE A 300 19.06 -1.08 -17.53
C ILE A 300 19.10 -1.38 -19.04
N VAL A 301 19.58 -2.54 -19.44
CA VAL A 301 19.63 -2.93 -20.86
C VAL A 301 18.23 -3.05 -21.42
N SER A 302 17.30 -3.68 -20.69
CA SER A 302 15.91 -3.80 -21.08
C SER A 302 15.23 -2.43 -21.27
N LEU A 303 15.43 -1.50 -20.30
CA LEU A 303 14.88 -0.14 -20.37
C LEU A 303 15.43 0.67 -21.54
N LEU A 304 16.68 0.44 -21.94
CA LEU A 304 17.27 1.08 -23.11
C LEU A 304 16.83 0.45 -24.45
N GLY A 305 16.24 -0.72 -24.43
CA GLY A 305 15.87 -1.50 -25.62
C GLY A 305 14.97 -0.75 -26.59
N GLY A 306 13.96 -0.04 -26.08
CA GLY A 306 13.05 0.77 -26.89
C GLY A 306 13.78 1.91 -27.63
N ARG A 307 14.62 2.65 -26.92
CA ARG A 307 15.42 3.73 -27.50
C ARG A 307 16.40 3.25 -28.57
N VAL A 308 17.04 2.12 -28.33
CA VAL A 308 17.98 1.53 -29.29
C VAL A 308 17.24 1.05 -30.56
N ALA A 309 16.05 0.47 -30.40
CA ALA A 309 15.22 0.08 -31.53
C ALA A 309 14.80 1.29 -32.39
N GLU A 310 14.41 2.40 -31.79
CA GLU A 310 14.14 3.65 -32.53
C GLU A 310 15.37 4.12 -33.31
N GLN A 311 16.55 4.17 -32.67
CA GLN A 311 17.79 4.60 -33.30
C GLN A 311 18.16 3.72 -34.49
N ILE A 312 17.99 2.40 -34.39
CA ILE A 312 18.34 1.45 -35.47
C ILE A 312 17.36 1.61 -36.65
N ILE A 313 16.08 1.76 -36.40
CA ILE A 313 15.04 1.70 -37.45
C ILE A 313 14.79 3.10 -38.09
N PHE A 314 14.83 4.14 -37.28
CA PHE A 314 14.48 5.51 -37.76
C PHE A 314 15.69 6.42 -37.86
N ASN A 315 16.87 5.98 -37.42
CA ASN A 315 18.08 6.83 -37.26
C ASN A 315 17.80 8.09 -36.43
N ASP A 316 16.85 8.04 -35.51
CA ASP A 316 16.37 9.14 -34.69
C ASP A 316 15.83 8.59 -33.37
N ILE A 317 15.60 9.45 -32.38
CA ILE A 317 15.13 9.07 -31.05
C ILE A 317 13.95 9.96 -30.66
N SER A 318 12.86 9.35 -30.20
CA SER A 318 11.70 10.09 -29.71
C SER A 318 11.80 10.44 -28.21
N THR A 319 10.91 11.31 -27.75
CA THR A 319 10.75 11.64 -26.33
C THR A 319 10.04 10.53 -25.55
N GLY A 320 9.53 9.49 -26.21
CA GLY A 320 8.90 8.32 -25.58
C GLY A 320 9.83 7.63 -24.58
N ALA A 321 11.12 7.54 -24.93
CA ALA A 321 12.15 6.97 -24.09
C ALA A 321 12.47 7.77 -22.80
N SER A 322 11.94 8.97 -22.61
CA SER A 322 12.23 9.78 -21.41
C SER A 322 11.54 9.23 -20.14
N GLY A 323 10.45 8.47 -20.30
CA GLY A 323 9.75 7.82 -19.19
C GLY A 323 10.46 6.57 -18.65
N ASP A 324 11.22 5.89 -19.51
CA ASP A 324 11.85 4.60 -19.19
C ASP A 324 13.09 4.73 -18.29
N HIS A 325 13.56 5.95 -18.08
CA HIS A 325 14.75 6.24 -17.27
C HIS A 325 14.46 6.58 -15.81
N PHE A 326 13.19 6.61 -15.39
CA PHE A 326 12.77 7.01 -14.04
C PHE A 326 12.20 5.86 -13.21
N VAL A 327 12.53 4.62 -13.53
CA VAL A 327 12.10 3.44 -12.75
C VAL A 327 13.24 2.94 -11.86
#